data_657c8c35df442299ba27a414253961cd
#
_entry.id   657c8c35df442299ba27a414253961cd
#
_cell.length_a   1.000
_cell.length_b   1.000
_cell.length_c   1.000
_cell.angle_alpha   90.00
_cell.angle_beta   90.00
_cell.angle_gamma   90.00
#
_symmetry.space_group_name_H-M   'P 1'
#
loop_
_entity.id
_entity.type
_entity.pdbx_description
1 polymer ?
#
loop_
_entity_poly.entity_id
_entity_poly.type
_entity_poly.pdbx_seq_one_letter_code
_entity_poly.pdbx_strand_id
1 'polypeptide(L)'
;MIFVGFGFLMTFLKKYGLSAVSLNLLVAALCIQWQVLVSGFLHLHYDTCEEEPVSGIQKREAGGEVDQSLKQVLFVKTFVIQLVHNKLCDPSRPWIDINLMTLIGADFACACVLISFGVIIGTASPLMLIVMTMIEVVLFNVNEVIGRQYFGTRDAGDTIFVHMFGAYFGLAVARMLWDQKIEDSQNKGEDKYSNLFSMVGR
;
A
#
# COMPACT_ATOMS: atom_id res chain seq x y z
N MET A 1 11.81 -13.87 7.77
CA MET A 1 13.07 -13.16 8.12
C MET A 1 12.93 -11.65 7.91
N ILE A 2 12.31 -11.19 6.80
CA ILE A 2 12.21 -9.76 6.48
C ILE A 2 11.51 -8.94 7.57
N PHE A 3 10.41 -9.40 8.12
CA PHE A 3 9.66 -8.68 9.18
C PHE A 3 10.41 -8.59 10.51
N VAL A 4 11.25 -9.57 10.80
CA VAL A 4 12.14 -9.53 11.98
C VAL A 4 13.21 -8.46 11.77
N GLY A 5 13.81 -8.40 10.59
CA GLY A 5 14.78 -7.36 10.23
C GLY A 5 14.17 -5.96 10.34
N PHE A 6 12.98 -5.74 9.74
CA PHE A 6 12.26 -4.47 9.90
C PHE A 6 11.95 -4.15 11.36
N GLY A 7 11.54 -5.15 12.15
CA GLY A 7 11.25 -4.96 13.56
C GLY A 7 12.46 -4.46 14.35
N PHE A 8 13.62 -5.08 14.17
CA PHE A 8 14.85 -4.62 14.80
C PHE A 8 15.32 -3.28 14.25
N LEU A 9 15.20 -3.03 12.95
CA LEU A 9 15.53 -1.73 12.36
C LEU A 9 14.75 -0.59 13.03
N MET A 10 13.48 -0.81 13.39
CA MET A 10 12.62 0.19 14.02
C MET A 10 12.88 0.42 15.52
N THR A 11 13.84 -0.28 16.13
CA THR A 11 14.17 -0.11 17.56
C THR A 11 15.01 1.12 17.88
N PHE A 12 15.40 1.92 16.89
CA PHE A 12 16.35 3.03 17.05
C PHE A 12 15.86 4.14 17.99
N LEU A 13 14.53 4.30 18.16
CA LEU A 13 13.97 5.31 19.03
C LEU A 13 13.87 4.83 20.49
N LYS A 14 14.34 5.65 21.41
CA LYS A 14 14.30 5.38 22.85
C LYS A 14 12.90 5.07 23.37
N LYS A 15 11.88 5.76 22.86
CA LYS A 15 10.47 5.64 23.29
C LYS A 15 9.93 4.21 23.14
N TYR A 16 10.27 3.53 22.05
CA TYR A 16 9.70 2.21 21.74
C TYR A 16 10.68 1.07 22.00
N GLY A 17 11.97 1.28 21.77
CA GLY A 17 12.98 0.24 21.97
C GLY A 17 12.54 -1.11 21.40
N LEU A 18 12.72 -2.19 22.16
CA LEU A 18 12.32 -3.54 21.73
C LEU A 18 10.80 -3.72 21.54
N SER A 19 9.95 -2.86 22.09
CA SER A 19 8.52 -2.93 21.84
C SER A 19 8.15 -2.61 20.38
N ALA A 20 9.02 -1.93 19.65
CA ALA A 20 8.86 -1.72 18.21
C ALA A 20 8.82 -3.04 17.44
N VAL A 21 9.56 -4.06 17.87
CA VAL A 21 9.55 -5.39 17.22
C VAL A 21 8.17 -6.03 17.32
N SER A 22 7.55 -6.00 18.50
CA SER A 22 6.23 -6.58 18.71
C SER A 22 5.14 -5.83 17.94
N LEU A 23 5.21 -4.49 17.92
CA LEU A 23 4.29 -3.67 17.13
C LEU A 23 4.45 -3.94 15.63
N ASN A 24 5.68 -4.04 15.16
CA ASN A 24 5.97 -4.36 13.75
C ASN A 24 5.38 -5.72 13.35
N LEU A 25 5.54 -6.75 14.17
CA LEU A 25 4.98 -8.08 13.90
C LEU A 25 3.45 -8.06 13.96
N LEU A 26 2.85 -7.31 14.87
CA LEU A 26 1.39 -7.14 14.95
C LEU A 26 0.85 -6.47 13.69
N VAL A 27 1.45 -5.37 13.28
CA VAL A 27 1.08 -4.63 12.05
C VAL A 27 1.26 -5.52 10.83
N ALA A 28 2.37 -6.27 10.74
CA ALA A 28 2.62 -7.19 9.63
C ALA A 28 1.55 -8.29 9.55
N ALA A 29 1.21 -8.91 10.67
CA ALA A 29 0.19 -9.97 10.69
C ALA A 29 -1.19 -9.45 10.25
N LEU A 30 -1.59 -8.28 10.73
CA LEU A 30 -2.85 -7.64 10.33
C LEU A 30 -2.83 -7.22 8.86
N CYS A 31 -1.71 -6.66 8.40
CA CYS A 31 -1.54 -6.20 7.02
C CYS A 31 -1.68 -7.36 6.03
N ILE A 32 -1.01 -8.50 6.26
CA ILE A 32 -1.06 -9.66 5.37
C ILE A 32 -2.50 -10.18 5.25
N GLN A 33 -3.22 -10.32 6.38
CA GLN A 33 -4.61 -10.78 6.37
C GLN A 33 -5.52 -9.81 5.62
N TRP A 34 -5.39 -8.52 5.89
CA TRP A 34 -6.18 -7.48 5.25
C TRP A 34 -5.88 -7.36 3.76
N GLN A 35 -4.59 -7.46 3.38
CA GLN A 35 -4.16 -7.43 1.98
C GLN A 35 -4.79 -8.57 1.17
N VAL A 36 -4.79 -9.79 1.69
CA VAL A 36 -5.41 -10.94 1.00
C VAL A 36 -6.89 -10.67 0.73
N LEU A 37 -7.60 -10.09 1.69
CA LEU A 37 -9.02 -9.75 1.53
C LEU A 37 -9.24 -8.64 0.50
N VAL A 38 -8.49 -7.54 0.60
CA VAL A 38 -8.63 -6.38 -0.29
C VAL A 38 -8.21 -6.73 -1.72
N SER A 39 -7.07 -7.39 -1.88
CA SER A 39 -6.57 -7.83 -3.18
C SER A 39 -7.54 -8.84 -3.82
N GLY A 40 -8.01 -9.83 -3.06
CA GLY A 40 -8.98 -10.79 -3.55
C GLY A 40 -10.28 -10.13 -4.00
N PHE A 41 -10.79 -9.16 -3.24
CA PHE A 41 -11.98 -8.40 -3.62
C PHE A 41 -11.77 -7.59 -4.91
N LEU A 42 -10.63 -6.92 -5.06
CA LEU A 42 -10.30 -6.15 -6.25
C LEU A 42 -10.08 -7.04 -7.48
N HIS A 43 -9.40 -8.17 -7.33
CA HIS A 43 -9.20 -9.14 -8.42
C HIS A 43 -10.51 -9.78 -8.85
N LEU A 44 -11.36 -10.22 -7.92
CA LEU A 44 -12.70 -10.71 -8.25
C LEU A 44 -13.51 -9.69 -9.04
N HIS A 45 -13.36 -8.42 -8.71
CA HIS A 45 -14.08 -7.35 -9.39
C HIS A 45 -13.49 -7.03 -10.77
N TYR A 46 -12.19 -7.24 -10.96
CA TYR A 46 -11.49 -6.98 -12.22
C TYR A 46 -11.63 -8.13 -13.21
N ASP A 47 -11.38 -9.38 -12.80
CA ASP A 47 -11.41 -10.57 -13.67
C ASP A 47 -12.81 -10.82 -14.25
N THR A 48 -13.86 -10.46 -13.52
CA THR A 48 -15.24 -10.52 -14.02
C THR A 48 -15.56 -9.44 -15.09
N CYS A 49 -14.73 -8.40 -15.21
CA CYS A 49 -14.91 -7.34 -16.21
C CYS A 49 -14.13 -7.58 -17.52
N GLU A 50 -13.15 -8.49 -17.55
CA GLU A 50 -12.38 -8.81 -18.76
C GLU A 50 -13.03 -9.85 -19.69
N GLU A 51 -14.02 -10.61 -19.24
CA GLU A 51 -14.65 -11.69 -20.00
C GLU A 51 -15.75 -11.26 -20.99
N GLU A 52 -16.02 -9.96 -21.17
CA GLU A 52 -16.84 -9.50 -22.30
C GLU A 52 -15.96 -9.41 -23.57
N PRO A 53 -16.04 -10.36 -24.52
CA PRO A 53 -15.40 -10.19 -25.81
C PRO A 53 -16.10 -9.03 -26.51
N VAL A 54 -15.42 -7.90 -26.63
CA VAL A 54 -15.82 -6.82 -27.54
C VAL A 54 -15.65 -7.32 -28.98
N SER A 55 -16.51 -8.25 -29.37
CA SER A 55 -16.75 -8.57 -30.78
C SER A 55 -17.64 -7.47 -31.36
N GLY A 56 -17.00 -6.43 -31.90
CA GLY A 56 -17.76 -5.50 -32.73
C GLY A 56 -17.38 -4.03 -32.70
N ILE A 57 -16.23 -3.62 -32.17
CA ILE A 57 -15.76 -2.25 -32.43
C ILE A 57 -14.65 -2.30 -33.46
N GLN A 58 -15.06 -2.19 -34.69
CA GLN A 58 -14.24 -1.91 -35.85
C GLN A 58 -13.45 -0.62 -35.60
N LYS A 59 -12.11 -0.71 -35.67
CA LYS A 59 -11.19 0.43 -35.62
C LYS A 59 -11.68 1.51 -36.61
N ARG A 60 -12.28 2.57 -36.13
CA ARG A 60 -12.33 3.85 -36.82
C ARG A 60 -11.14 4.66 -36.34
N GLU A 61 -10.09 4.62 -37.08
CA GLU A 61 -9.00 5.62 -37.01
C GLU A 61 -9.61 6.95 -37.43
N ALA A 62 -9.88 7.81 -36.47
CA ALA A 62 -10.13 9.22 -36.69
C ALA A 62 -8.94 9.97 -36.07
N GLY A 63 -8.01 10.39 -36.95
CA GLY A 63 -6.93 11.29 -36.58
C GLY A 63 -7.50 12.62 -36.08
N GLY A 64 -7.24 12.90 -34.84
CA GLY A 64 -7.49 14.19 -34.19
C GLY A 64 -6.66 14.20 -32.93
N GLU A 65 -5.72 15.13 -32.89
CA GLU A 65 -4.85 15.39 -31.75
C GLU A 65 -5.70 15.92 -30.58
N VAL A 66 -6.05 15.00 -29.68
CA VAL A 66 -6.84 15.31 -28.48
C VAL A 66 -5.89 15.76 -27.39
N ASP A 67 -6.06 16.99 -26.93
CA ASP A 67 -5.31 17.63 -25.85
C ASP A 67 -5.09 16.69 -24.64
N GLN A 68 -3.85 16.58 -24.18
CA GLN A 68 -3.46 15.70 -23.06
C GLN A 68 -4.22 16.00 -21.77
N SER A 69 -4.59 17.25 -21.54
CA SER A 69 -5.37 17.67 -20.37
C SER A 69 -6.78 17.08 -20.38
N LEU A 70 -7.38 17.00 -21.58
CA LEU A 70 -8.73 16.42 -21.74
C LEU A 70 -8.72 14.90 -21.54
N LYS A 71 -7.62 14.23 -21.95
CA LYS A 71 -7.42 12.79 -21.71
C LYS A 71 -7.34 12.45 -20.23
N GLN A 72 -6.64 13.27 -19.44
CA GLN A 72 -6.56 13.06 -17.99
C GLN A 72 -7.92 13.24 -17.29
N VAL A 73 -8.68 14.27 -17.64
CA VAL A 73 -10.00 14.50 -17.07
C VAL A 73 -11.01 13.44 -17.50
N LEU A 74 -10.94 13.01 -18.75
CA LEU A 74 -11.78 11.93 -19.26
C LEU A 74 -11.43 10.59 -18.60
N PHE A 75 -10.13 10.33 -18.38
CA PHE A 75 -9.64 9.15 -17.68
C PHE A 75 -10.15 9.07 -16.24
N VAL A 76 -10.03 10.16 -15.46
CA VAL A 76 -10.54 10.21 -14.09
C VAL A 76 -12.07 10.04 -14.05
N LYS A 77 -12.80 10.66 -14.96
CA LYS A 77 -14.26 10.47 -15.08
C LYS A 77 -14.62 9.02 -15.43
N THR A 78 -13.93 8.45 -16.42
CA THR A 78 -14.20 7.06 -16.84
C THR A 78 -13.84 6.09 -15.70
N PHE A 79 -12.74 6.33 -14.99
CA PHE A 79 -12.33 5.53 -13.83
C PHE A 79 -13.35 5.58 -12.69
N VAL A 80 -13.83 6.77 -12.32
CA VAL A 80 -14.86 6.93 -11.28
C VAL A 80 -16.19 6.33 -11.72
N ILE A 81 -16.58 6.49 -12.99
CA ILE A 81 -17.80 5.90 -13.55
C ILE A 81 -17.68 4.38 -13.60
N GLN A 82 -16.51 3.84 -13.96
CA GLN A 82 -16.24 2.40 -14.00
C GLN A 82 -16.30 1.79 -12.59
N LEU A 83 -15.76 2.48 -11.58
CA LEU A 83 -15.88 2.06 -10.16
C LEU A 83 -17.34 2.05 -9.67
N VAL A 84 -18.17 2.96 -10.15
CA VAL A 84 -19.58 3.08 -9.74
C VAL A 84 -20.52 2.20 -10.57
N HIS A 85 -20.18 1.95 -11.86
CA HIS A 85 -21.10 1.29 -12.81
C HIS A 85 -20.95 -0.25 -12.86
N ASN A 86 -19.82 -0.83 -12.39
CA ASN A 86 -19.62 -2.27 -12.39
C ASN A 86 -20.31 -2.96 -11.21
N LYS A 87 -21.62 -2.85 -11.17
CA LYS A 87 -22.49 -3.45 -10.13
C LYS A 87 -23.02 -4.85 -10.51
N LEU A 88 -22.48 -5.50 -11.51
CA LEU A 88 -22.89 -6.85 -11.90
C LEU A 88 -21.67 -7.73 -12.14
N CYS A 89 -21.11 -8.24 -11.05
CA CYS A 89 -20.13 -9.34 -11.13
C CYS A 89 -20.85 -10.68 -11.25
N ASP A 90 -20.28 -11.58 -12.03
CA ASP A 90 -20.76 -12.95 -12.19
C ASP A 90 -20.75 -13.68 -10.84
N PRO A 91 -21.91 -14.20 -10.36
CA PRO A 91 -21.97 -14.94 -9.10
C PRO A 91 -21.31 -16.33 -9.14
N SER A 92 -20.72 -16.73 -10.27
CA SER A 92 -20.15 -18.08 -10.45
C SER A 92 -18.80 -18.30 -9.77
N ARG A 93 -18.09 -17.26 -9.34
CA ARG A 93 -16.80 -17.36 -8.61
C ARG A 93 -16.80 -16.60 -7.28
N PRO A 94 -17.44 -17.15 -6.21
CA PRO A 94 -17.55 -16.45 -4.95
C PRO A 94 -16.30 -16.57 -4.04
N TRP A 95 -15.22 -17.18 -4.48
CA TRP A 95 -14.10 -17.55 -3.60
C TRP A 95 -12.81 -16.81 -3.98
N ILE A 96 -12.10 -16.35 -2.95
CA ILE A 96 -10.75 -15.77 -3.07
C ILE A 96 -9.74 -16.93 -3.11
N ASP A 97 -9.01 -17.06 -4.19
CA ASP A 97 -7.95 -18.07 -4.33
C ASP A 97 -6.71 -17.65 -3.56
N ILE A 98 -6.41 -18.37 -2.48
CA ILE A 98 -5.19 -18.15 -1.70
C ILE A 98 -4.11 -19.07 -2.22
N ASN A 99 -3.20 -18.53 -3.02
CA ASN A 99 -2.04 -19.23 -3.55
C ASN A 99 -0.73 -18.59 -3.07
N LEU A 100 0.40 -19.18 -3.41
CA LEU A 100 1.71 -18.66 -3.04
C LEU A 100 1.96 -17.24 -3.57
N MET A 101 1.49 -16.95 -4.79
CA MET A 101 1.64 -15.61 -5.38
C MET A 101 0.83 -14.55 -4.64
N THR A 102 -0.38 -14.89 -4.19
CA THR A 102 -1.21 -14.01 -3.36
C THR A 102 -0.52 -13.68 -2.03
N LEU A 103 0.13 -14.67 -1.41
CA LEU A 103 0.88 -14.47 -0.16
C LEU A 103 2.13 -13.60 -0.39
N ILE A 104 2.87 -13.82 -1.48
CA ILE A 104 4.02 -12.98 -1.85
C ILE A 104 3.57 -11.53 -2.08
N GLY A 105 2.47 -11.31 -2.81
CA GLY A 105 1.89 -9.99 -2.99
C GLY A 105 1.49 -9.33 -1.67
N ALA A 106 0.97 -10.10 -0.72
CA ALA A 106 0.66 -9.62 0.62
C ALA A 106 1.91 -9.23 1.42
N ASP A 107 3.02 -9.95 1.24
CA ASP A 107 4.30 -9.60 1.86
C ASP A 107 4.86 -8.29 1.30
N PHE A 108 4.72 -8.02 0.00
CA PHE A 108 5.14 -6.75 -0.61
C PHE A 108 4.28 -5.57 -0.12
N ALA A 109 2.97 -5.72 -0.05
CA ALA A 109 2.11 -4.69 0.53
C ALA A 109 2.45 -4.43 2.01
N CYS A 110 2.77 -5.49 2.75
CA CYS A 110 3.22 -5.36 4.13
C CYS A 110 4.55 -4.60 4.22
N ALA A 111 5.51 -4.87 3.32
CA ALA A 111 6.77 -4.12 3.28
C ALA A 111 6.52 -2.62 3.03
N CYS A 112 5.58 -2.26 2.16
CA CYS A 112 5.15 -0.87 1.94
C CYS A 112 4.66 -0.21 3.24
N VAL A 113 3.75 -0.87 3.95
CA VAL A 113 3.22 -0.38 5.23
C VAL A 113 4.31 -0.22 6.29
N LEU A 114 5.29 -1.12 6.33
CA LEU A 114 6.40 -1.03 7.26
C LEU A 114 7.37 0.12 6.94
N ILE A 115 7.49 0.52 5.67
CA ILE A 115 8.22 1.74 5.28
C ILE A 115 7.50 2.96 5.84
N SER A 116 6.19 3.08 5.63
CA SER A 116 5.36 4.16 6.19
C SER A 116 5.40 4.17 7.72
N PHE A 117 5.33 3.00 8.36
CA PHE A 117 5.47 2.84 9.80
C PHE A 117 6.78 3.43 10.31
N GLY A 118 7.91 3.19 9.59
CA GLY A 118 9.20 3.73 9.96
C GLY A 118 9.26 5.27 9.97
N VAL A 119 8.50 5.92 9.10
CA VAL A 119 8.44 7.39 9.05
C VAL A 119 7.70 7.99 10.24
N ILE A 120 6.64 7.33 10.72
CA ILE A 120 5.75 7.86 11.77
C ILE A 120 5.99 7.26 13.15
N ILE A 121 6.93 6.32 13.27
CA ILE A 121 7.32 5.75 14.57
C ILE A 121 7.79 6.86 15.50
N GLY A 122 7.27 6.88 16.72
CA GLY A 122 7.56 7.93 17.70
C GLY A 122 6.48 9.02 17.78
N THR A 123 5.73 9.29 16.73
CA THR A 123 4.64 10.27 16.72
C THR A 123 3.27 9.62 16.85
N ALA A 124 3.05 8.51 16.19
CA ALA A 124 1.78 7.79 16.19
C ALA A 124 1.60 6.89 17.42
N SER A 125 0.35 6.73 17.86
CA SER A 125 -0.02 5.71 18.84
C SER A 125 -0.20 4.34 18.15
N PRO A 126 -0.13 3.20 18.89
CA PRO A 126 -0.35 1.88 18.32
C PRO A 126 -1.69 1.74 17.57
N LEU A 127 -2.74 2.36 18.09
CA LEU A 127 -4.06 2.35 17.44
C LEU A 127 -4.04 3.10 16.11
N MET A 128 -3.37 4.26 16.05
CA MET A 128 -3.21 5.03 14.81
C MET A 128 -2.45 4.24 13.74
N LEU A 129 -1.46 3.44 14.15
CA LEU A 129 -0.70 2.58 13.25
C LEU A 129 -1.60 1.51 12.60
N ILE A 130 -2.50 0.90 13.38
CA ILE A 130 -3.46 -0.09 12.87
C ILE A 130 -4.42 0.59 11.86
N VAL A 131 -5.00 1.73 12.23
CA VAL A 131 -5.92 2.47 11.33
C VAL A 131 -5.22 2.89 10.05
N MET A 132 -3.98 3.39 10.15
CA MET A 132 -3.16 3.74 9.00
C MET A 132 -2.94 2.53 8.09
N THR A 133 -2.57 1.38 8.64
CA THR A 133 -2.38 0.13 7.90
C THR A 133 -3.62 -0.25 7.09
N MET A 134 -4.81 -0.16 7.70
CA MET A 134 -6.06 -0.49 7.04
C MET A 134 -6.34 0.41 5.83
N ILE A 135 -6.06 1.70 5.95
CA ILE A 135 -6.25 2.69 4.87
C ILE A 135 -5.17 2.52 3.80
N GLU A 136 -3.91 2.41 4.21
CA GLU A 136 -2.76 2.33 3.32
C GLU A 136 -2.83 1.14 2.37
N VAL A 137 -3.21 -0.04 2.88
CA VAL A 137 -3.38 -1.26 2.08
C VAL A 137 -4.41 -1.07 0.97
N VAL A 138 -5.53 -0.40 1.24
CA VAL A 138 -6.54 -0.12 0.22
C VAL A 138 -5.98 0.81 -0.86
N LEU A 139 -5.31 1.89 -0.45
CA LEU A 139 -4.71 2.85 -1.39
C LEU A 139 -3.55 2.23 -2.19
N PHE A 140 -2.77 1.36 -1.55
CA PHE A 140 -1.71 0.60 -2.22
C PHE A 140 -2.26 -0.25 -3.36
N ASN A 141 -3.31 -1.04 -3.11
CA ASN A 141 -3.94 -1.88 -4.13
C ASN A 141 -4.53 -1.06 -5.28
N VAL A 142 -5.21 0.05 -4.97
CA VAL A 142 -5.74 0.96 -5.99
C VAL A 142 -4.61 1.53 -6.85
N ASN A 143 -3.51 1.97 -6.23
CA ASN A 143 -2.34 2.49 -6.94
C ASN A 143 -1.69 1.41 -7.82
N GLU A 144 -1.58 0.18 -7.32
CA GLU A 144 -1.01 -0.94 -8.07
C GLU A 144 -1.87 -1.30 -9.29
N VAL A 145 -3.19 -1.38 -9.13
CA VAL A 145 -4.13 -1.62 -10.24
C VAL A 145 -4.01 -0.53 -11.30
N ILE A 146 -4.00 0.74 -10.90
CA ILE A 146 -3.86 1.87 -11.84
C ILE A 146 -2.53 1.77 -12.59
N GLY A 147 -1.44 1.58 -11.87
CA GLY A 147 -0.11 1.56 -12.47
C GLY A 147 0.13 0.36 -13.38
N ARG A 148 -0.21 -0.84 -12.95
CA ARG A 148 0.06 -2.06 -13.71
C ARG A 148 -0.91 -2.26 -14.86
N GLN A 149 -2.20 -2.05 -14.64
CA GLN A 149 -3.24 -2.37 -15.63
C GLN A 149 -3.52 -1.21 -16.59
N TYR A 150 -3.68 0.01 -16.09
CA TYR A 150 -4.02 1.15 -16.94
C TYR A 150 -2.79 1.79 -17.59
N PHE A 151 -1.68 1.91 -16.86
CA PHE A 151 -0.45 2.50 -17.42
C PHE A 151 0.50 1.45 -18.01
N GLY A 152 0.27 0.15 -17.75
CA GLY A 152 1.15 -0.92 -18.22
C GLY A 152 2.57 -0.82 -17.67
N THR A 153 2.76 -0.16 -16.52
CA THR A 153 4.07 0.03 -15.90
C THR A 153 4.63 -1.31 -15.40
N ARG A 154 5.91 -1.54 -15.73
CA ARG A 154 6.67 -2.67 -15.17
C ARG A 154 7.64 -2.10 -14.14
N ASP A 155 7.45 -2.49 -12.90
CA ASP A 155 8.31 -2.07 -11.79
C ASP A 155 9.29 -3.19 -11.44
N ALA A 156 10.56 -3.00 -11.78
CA ALA A 156 11.60 -3.95 -11.46
C ALA A 156 12.04 -3.77 -10.00
N GLY A 157 11.66 -4.73 -9.13
CA GLY A 157 11.99 -4.70 -7.71
C GLY A 157 11.05 -3.86 -6.87
N ASP A 158 9.83 -3.59 -7.36
CA ASP A 158 8.75 -2.88 -6.66
C ASP A 158 9.16 -1.53 -6.05
N THR A 159 10.09 -0.83 -6.73
CA THR A 159 10.61 0.46 -6.28
C THR A 159 9.52 1.54 -6.30
N ILE A 160 8.66 1.53 -7.32
CA ILE A 160 7.61 2.54 -7.50
C ILE A 160 6.42 2.23 -6.57
N PHE A 161 5.90 0.99 -6.64
CA PHE A 161 4.67 0.65 -5.94
C PHE A 161 4.87 0.42 -4.44
N VAL A 162 6.00 -0.15 -4.03
CA VAL A 162 6.29 -0.42 -2.62
C VAL A 162 7.08 0.71 -1.97
N HIS A 163 8.30 0.97 -2.45
CA HIS A 163 9.22 1.85 -1.74
C HIS A 163 8.83 3.32 -1.87
N MET A 164 8.58 3.79 -3.08
CA MET A 164 8.24 5.20 -3.30
C MET A 164 6.86 5.52 -2.75
N PHE A 165 5.86 4.69 -3.00
CA PHE A 165 4.52 4.89 -2.47
C PHE A 165 4.51 4.90 -0.94
N GLY A 166 5.14 3.91 -0.28
CA GLY A 166 5.22 3.84 1.18
C GLY A 166 5.94 5.05 1.78
N ALA A 167 7.04 5.48 1.18
CA ALA A 167 7.76 6.66 1.65
C ALA A 167 6.91 7.94 1.57
N TYR A 168 6.27 8.21 0.43
CA TYR A 168 5.43 9.40 0.25
C TYR A 168 4.16 9.35 1.11
N PHE A 169 3.53 8.19 1.22
CA PHE A 169 2.38 8.01 2.09
C PHE A 169 2.75 8.27 3.55
N GLY A 170 3.84 7.67 4.03
CA GLY A 170 4.35 7.87 5.37
C GLY A 170 4.69 9.34 5.67
N LEU A 171 5.33 10.04 4.72
CA LEU A 171 5.62 11.48 4.85
C LEU A 171 4.34 12.31 4.91
N ALA A 172 3.33 12.00 4.11
CA ALA A 172 2.05 12.70 4.15
C ALA A 172 1.36 12.53 5.52
N VAL A 173 1.33 11.31 6.03
CA VAL A 173 0.78 11.02 7.36
C VAL A 173 1.59 11.70 8.46
N ALA A 174 2.92 11.66 8.39
CA ALA A 174 3.81 12.35 9.35
C ALA A 174 3.54 13.86 9.37
N ARG A 175 3.31 14.46 8.20
CA ARG A 175 2.95 15.88 8.10
C ARG A 175 1.61 16.20 8.73
N MET A 176 0.64 15.31 8.65
CA MET A 176 -0.68 15.48 9.29
C MET A 176 -0.63 15.28 10.79
N LEU A 177 0.22 14.39 11.29
CA LEU A 177 0.39 14.06 12.71
C LEU A 177 1.42 14.97 13.40
N TRP A 178 1.98 15.94 12.70
CA TRP A 178 3.01 16.80 13.25
C TRP A 178 2.47 17.66 14.41
N ASP A 179 3.09 17.54 15.59
CA ASP A 179 2.82 18.35 16.77
C ASP A 179 4.14 18.78 17.42
N GLN A 180 4.29 20.07 17.66
CA GLN A 180 5.50 20.65 18.25
C GLN A 180 5.82 20.09 19.64
N LYS A 181 4.80 19.74 20.43
CA LYS A 181 4.97 19.13 21.75
C LYS A 181 5.63 17.76 21.70
N ILE A 182 5.39 17.02 20.61
CA ILE A 182 6.01 15.71 20.38
C ILE A 182 7.46 15.90 19.94
N GLU A 183 7.73 16.92 19.12
CA GLU A 183 9.08 17.24 18.63
C GLU A 183 10.04 17.57 19.77
N ASP A 184 9.59 18.36 20.76
CA ASP A 184 10.39 18.78 21.91
C ASP A 184 10.50 17.71 23.00
N SER A 185 9.92 16.52 22.78
CA SER A 185 9.94 15.43 23.77
C SER A 185 11.31 14.78 23.88
N GLN A 186 11.86 14.70 25.10
CA GLN A 186 13.13 14.01 25.41
C GLN A 186 13.13 12.51 25.04
N ASN A 187 11.96 11.90 24.91
CA ASN A 187 11.81 10.50 24.54
C ASN A 187 11.98 10.24 23.04
N LYS A 188 12.04 11.29 22.21
CA LYS A 188 12.28 11.21 20.77
C LYS A 188 13.77 11.04 20.41
N GLY A 189 14.65 11.23 21.41
CA GLY A 189 16.09 11.11 21.22
C GLY A 189 16.56 9.69 20.98
N GLU A 190 17.77 9.58 20.43
CA GLU A 190 18.48 8.33 20.25
C GLU A 190 19.01 7.78 21.57
N ASP A 191 19.11 6.45 21.67
CA ASP A 191 19.79 5.77 22.77
C ASP A 191 20.81 4.77 22.21
N LYS A 192 21.97 4.66 22.87
CA LYS A 192 23.08 3.81 22.40
C LYS A 192 22.68 2.33 22.28
N TYR A 193 21.90 1.82 23.24
CA TYR A 193 21.41 0.44 23.20
C TYR A 193 20.37 0.23 22.10
N SER A 194 19.49 1.17 21.89
CA SER A 194 18.49 1.16 20.80
C SER A 194 19.18 1.14 19.42
N ASN A 195 20.22 1.95 19.25
CA ASN A 195 21.01 1.96 18.01
C ASN A 195 21.74 0.63 17.76
N LEU A 196 22.25 -0.02 18.83
CA LEU A 196 22.87 -1.33 18.70
C LEU A 196 21.88 -2.40 18.22
N PHE A 197 20.67 -2.44 18.79
CA PHE A 197 19.62 -3.35 18.33
C PHE A 197 19.18 -3.06 16.91
N SER A 198 19.08 -1.80 16.52
CA SER A 198 18.74 -1.39 15.15
C SER A 198 19.78 -1.87 14.12
N MET A 199 21.07 -1.95 14.50
CA MET A 199 22.12 -2.52 13.64
C MET A 199 21.91 -4.00 13.34
N VAL A 200 21.26 -4.76 14.21
CA VAL A 200 20.94 -6.18 13.97
C VAL A 200 19.90 -6.33 12.86
N GLY A 201 19.03 -5.33 12.66
CA GLY A 201 18.00 -5.33 11.62
C GLY A 201 18.49 -4.96 10.21
N ARG A 202 19.73 -4.48 10.10
CA ARG A 202 20.33 -4.13 8.80
C ARG A 202 20.87 -5.35 8.10
#